data_ec00fb6ce51d3d9e051b66d3be4e874e
#
_entry.id   ec00fb6ce51d3d9e051b66d3be4e874e
#
_cell.length_a   1.000
_cell.length_b   1.000
_cell.length_c   1.000
_cell.angle_alpha   90.00
_cell.angle_beta   90.00
_cell.angle_gamma   90.00
#
_symmetry.space_group_name_H-M   'P 1'
#
loop_
_entity.id
_entity.type
_entity.pdbx_description
1 polymer ?
#
loop_
_entity_poly.entity_id
_entity_poly.type
_entity_poly.pdbx_seq_one_letter_code
_entity_poly.pdbx_strand_id
1 'polypeptide(L)'
;MRKQLYLDIQDKLKAIKDDSGMQLLQHFDLWNQQVNFIEAESPFNFPAVFVEFMPHQWQTLGNKVQQAEIVIRLHIVTKWFAQTAEYSPLQSEALDYLDLPDKLFAAMQSNATSASNGFMRLSSTVNHNHEGIVDTIEEYKTLIVDRSAVTSQTPLTNTTPVINIP
;
A
#
# COMPACT_ATOMS: atom_id res chain seq x y z
N MET A 1 -7.81 9.51 -7.09
CA MET A 1 -6.40 9.09 -7.07
C MET A 1 -6.03 8.24 -5.85
N ARG A 2 -6.10 8.70 -4.57
CA ARG A 2 -5.75 7.87 -3.38
C ARG A 2 -6.52 6.55 -3.29
N LYS A 3 -7.83 6.56 -3.61
CA LYS A 3 -8.64 5.34 -3.69
C LYS A 3 -8.05 4.34 -4.70
N GLN A 4 -7.66 4.80 -5.88
CA GLN A 4 -7.09 3.93 -6.90
C GLN A 4 -5.74 3.36 -6.44
N LEU A 5 -4.89 4.19 -5.86
CA LEU A 5 -3.61 3.74 -5.30
C LEU A 5 -3.78 2.68 -4.20
N TYR A 6 -4.76 2.87 -3.31
CA TYR A 6 -5.11 1.86 -2.30
C TYR A 6 -5.54 0.53 -2.94
N LEU A 7 -6.42 0.58 -3.95
CA LEU A 7 -6.87 -0.62 -4.66
C LEU A 7 -5.74 -1.30 -5.43
N ASP A 8 -4.87 -0.53 -6.07
CA ASP A 8 -3.71 -1.06 -6.79
C ASP A 8 -2.74 -1.80 -5.83
N ILE A 9 -2.53 -1.26 -4.62
CA ILE A 9 -1.72 -1.92 -3.58
C ILE A 9 -2.42 -3.19 -3.09
N GLN A 10 -3.73 -3.10 -2.82
CA GLN A 10 -4.53 -4.25 -2.40
C GLN A 10 -4.42 -5.39 -3.38
N ASP A 11 -4.60 -5.13 -4.66
CA ASP A 11 -4.55 -6.15 -5.71
C ASP A 11 -3.17 -6.81 -5.79
N LYS A 12 -2.09 -6.01 -5.71
CA LYS A 12 -0.72 -6.53 -5.69
C LYS A 12 -0.46 -7.45 -4.50
N LEU A 13 -0.82 -7.01 -3.32
CA LEU A 13 -0.52 -7.76 -2.09
C LEU A 13 -1.40 -8.99 -1.93
N LYS A 14 -2.67 -8.92 -2.33
CA LYS A 14 -3.58 -10.08 -2.32
C LYS A 14 -3.24 -11.13 -3.38
N ALA A 15 -2.49 -10.78 -4.41
CA ALA A 15 -2.00 -11.72 -5.41
C ALA A 15 -0.87 -12.62 -4.89
N ILE A 16 -0.25 -12.28 -3.75
CA ILE A 16 0.81 -13.08 -3.14
C ILE A 16 0.21 -14.38 -2.60
N LYS A 17 0.84 -15.49 -2.96
CA LYS A 17 0.42 -16.82 -2.55
C LYS A 17 1.46 -17.46 -1.63
N ASP A 18 0.97 -18.33 -0.78
CA ASP A 18 1.82 -19.23 0.00
C ASP A 18 2.32 -20.41 -0.85
N ASP A 19 3.10 -21.27 -0.25
CA ASP A 19 3.69 -22.44 -0.92
C ASP A 19 2.63 -23.49 -1.36
N SER A 20 1.43 -23.41 -0.78
CA SER A 20 0.27 -24.23 -1.18
C SER A 20 -0.54 -23.64 -2.33
N GLY A 21 -0.20 -22.41 -2.78
CA GLY A 21 -0.91 -21.67 -3.80
C GLY A 21 -2.14 -20.91 -3.29
N MET A 22 -2.35 -20.86 -1.98
CA MET A 22 -3.43 -20.11 -1.34
C MET A 22 -3.02 -18.65 -1.14
N GLN A 23 -4.00 -17.75 -1.05
CA GLN A 23 -3.74 -16.33 -0.76
C GLN A 23 -3.05 -16.20 0.61
N LEU A 24 -1.88 -15.54 0.62
CA LEU A 24 -1.08 -15.41 1.84
C LEU A 24 -1.72 -14.44 2.83
N LEU A 25 -2.14 -13.25 2.38
CA LEU A 25 -2.78 -12.25 3.24
C LEU A 25 -4.25 -12.56 3.47
N GLN A 26 -4.65 -12.61 4.74
CA GLN A 26 -6.02 -12.91 5.15
C GLN A 26 -6.86 -11.65 5.41
N HIS A 27 -6.20 -10.51 5.64
CA HIS A 27 -6.88 -9.23 5.86
C HIS A 27 -6.09 -8.07 5.24
N PHE A 28 -6.81 -7.08 4.67
CA PHE A 28 -6.22 -5.88 4.10
C PHE A 28 -7.19 -4.72 4.30
N ASP A 29 -6.73 -3.64 4.95
CA ASP A 29 -7.56 -2.48 5.27
C ASP A 29 -6.73 -1.20 5.38
N LEU A 30 -7.39 -0.05 5.58
CA LEU A 30 -6.75 1.20 5.97
C LEU A 30 -6.36 1.16 7.45
N TRP A 31 -5.23 1.76 7.77
CA TRP A 31 -4.78 1.89 9.15
C TRP A 31 -5.67 2.83 9.96
N ASN A 32 -6.16 2.35 11.06
CA ASN A 32 -6.91 3.10 12.07
C ASN A 32 -6.61 2.59 13.48
N GLN A 33 -5.35 2.27 13.77
CA GLN A 33 -4.88 1.79 15.07
C GLN A 33 -5.53 0.46 15.54
N GLN A 34 -6.00 -0.38 14.61
CA GLN A 34 -6.72 -1.62 14.90
C GLN A 34 -5.93 -2.55 15.83
N VAL A 35 -4.60 -2.52 15.78
CA VAL A 35 -3.74 -3.34 16.63
C VAL A 35 -3.78 -2.95 18.11
N ASN A 36 -4.22 -1.73 18.44
CA ASN A 36 -4.30 -1.25 19.81
C ASN A 36 -5.53 -1.82 20.57
N PHE A 37 -6.48 -2.42 19.84
CA PHE A 37 -7.79 -2.85 20.39
C PHE A 37 -8.09 -4.31 20.10
N ILE A 38 -7.08 -5.14 19.85
CA ILE A 38 -7.23 -6.55 19.44
C ILE A 38 -8.06 -7.37 20.42
N GLU A 39 -8.02 -7.05 21.73
CA GLU A 39 -8.77 -7.76 22.76
C GLU A 39 -10.24 -7.30 22.87
N ALA A 40 -10.54 -6.09 22.42
CA ALA A 40 -11.86 -5.47 22.63
C ALA A 40 -12.84 -5.67 21.48
N GLU A 41 -12.36 -5.89 20.28
CA GLU A 41 -13.17 -6.01 19.06
C GLU A 41 -12.77 -7.26 18.26
N SER A 42 -13.70 -7.72 17.43
CA SER A 42 -13.47 -8.90 16.57
C SER A 42 -12.17 -8.73 15.80
N PRO A 43 -11.17 -9.53 16.11
CA PRO A 43 -9.89 -9.39 15.46
C PRO A 43 -10.04 -9.72 13.96
N PHE A 44 -9.28 -9.02 13.17
CA PHE A 44 -9.06 -9.37 11.78
C PHE A 44 -8.29 -10.69 11.69
N ASN A 45 -8.38 -11.37 10.54
CA ASN A 45 -7.62 -12.58 10.29
C ASN A 45 -6.14 -12.26 10.03
N PHE A 46 -5.24 -13.15 10.49
CA PHE A 46 -3.79 -13.05 10.29
C PHE A 46 -3.31 -13.96 9.13
N PRO A 47 -2.27 -13.56 8.42
CA PRO A 47 -1.59 -12.26 8.45
C PRO A 47 -2.46 -11.14 7.86
N ALA A 48 -2.30 -9.93 8.41
CA ALA A 48 -3.02 -8.74 8.02
C ALA A 48 -2.07 -7.63 7.53
N VAL A 49 -2.53 -6.79 6.61
CA VAL A 49 -1.82 -5.58 6.22
C VAL A 49 -2.76 -4.40 6.30
N PHE A 50 -2.30 -3.33 6.95
CA PHE A 50 -3.01 -2.06 6.99
C PHE A 50 -2.17 -0.98 6.32
N VAL A 51 -2.84 -0.14 5.52
CA VAL A 51 -2.21 0.91 4.72
C VAL A 51 -2.43 2.26 5.37
N GLU A 52 -1.35 2.98 5.67
CA GLU A 52 -1.38 4.36 6.14
C GLU A 52 -0.77 5.28 5.08
N PHE A 53 -1.48 6.35 4.73
CA PHE A 53 -0.96 7.41 3.88
C PHE A 53 -0.36 8.50 4.74
N MET A 54 0.97 8.62 4.70
CA MET A 54 1.68 9.64 5.48
C MET A 54 1.42 11.04 4.92
N PRO A 55 1.51 12.10 5.74
CA PRO A 55 1.42 13.48 5.28
C PRO A 55 2.43 13.78 4.18
N HIS A 56 2.03 14.52 3.15
CA HIS A 56 2.87 14.89 2.02
C HIS A 56 2.49 16.27 1.47
N GLN A 57 3.40 16.87 0.72
CA GLN A 57 3.21 18.17 0.10
C GLN A 57 3.03 18.02 -1.42
N TRP A 58 2.15 18.87 -1.97
CA TRP A 58 1.86 18.91 -3.39
C TRP A 58 2.67 20.00 -4.07
N GLN A 59 3.18 19.70 -5.27
CA GLN A 59 3.81 20.64 -6.16
C GLN A 59 2.93 20.84 -7.41
N THR A 60 2.70 22.11 -7.78
CA THR A 60 1.93 22.44 -8.98
C THR A 60 2.81 22.34 -10.21
N LEU A 61 2.37 21.58 -11.20
CA LEU A 61 3.01 21.44 -12.52
C LEU A 61 2.45 22.40 -13.58
N GLY A 62 1.41 23.17 -13.25
CA GLY A 62 0.64 23.98 -14.17
C GLY A 62 -0.64 23.31 -14.63
N ASN A 63 -1.53 24.07 -15.28
CA ASN A 63 -2.80 23.57 -15.85
C ASN A 63 -3.66 22.74 -14.89
N LYS A 64 -3.68 23.11 -13.61
CA LYS A 64 -4.38 22.39 -12.52
C LYS A 64 -3.87 20.95 -12.30
N VAL A 65 -2.69 20.62 -12.79
CA VAL A 65 -2.02 19.35 -12.53
C VAL A 65 -1.09 19.53 -11.34
N GLN A 66 -1.12 18.58 -10.41
CA GLN A 66 -0.22 18.55 -9.26
C GLN A 66 0.50 17.21 -9.19
N GLN A 67 1.68 17.22 -8.59
CA GLN A 67 2.42 16.00 -8.25
C GLN A 67 2.81 16.01 -6.77
N ALA A 68 3.00 14.81 -6.21
CA ALA A 68 3.56 14.64 -4.88
C ALA A 68 4.41 13.36 -4.81
N GLU A 69 5.51 13.44 -4.08
CA GLU A 69 6.14 12.25 -3.54
C GLU A 69 5.41 11.91 -2.24
N ILE A 70 4.78 10.75 -2.20
CA ILE A 70 4.06 10.29 -1.02
C ILE A 70 4.78 9.11 -0.39
N VAL A 71 4.68 9.02 0.93
CA VAL A 71 5.12 7.87 1.70
C VAL A 71 3.88 7.09 2.13
N ILE A 72 3.90 5.80 1.89
CA ILE A 72 2.89 4.84 2.29
C ILE A 72 3.54 3.93 3.32
N ARG A 73 2.90 3.79 4.46
CA ARG A 73 3.32 2.87 5.50
C ARG A 73 2.42 1.64 5.46
N LEU A 74 3.03 0.48 5.45
CA LEU A 74 2.36 -0.81 5.57
C LEU A 74 2.61 -1.34 6.98
N HIS A 75 1.55 -1.54 7.75
CA HIS A 75 1.56 -2.27 8.99
C HIS A 75 1.29 -3.74 8.69
N ILE A 76 2.30 -4.57 8.80
CA ILE A 76 2.27 -6.00 8.52
C ILE A 76 2.12 -6.71 9.85
N VAL A 77 0.91 -7.19 10.13
CA VAL A 77 0.55 -7.74 11.44
C VAL A 77 0.45 -9.25 11.36
N THR A 78 1.25 -9.92 12.18
CA THR A 78 1.30 -11.38 12.32
C THR A 78 1.11 -11.79 13.78
N LYS A 79 0.76 -13.04 14.02
CA LYS A 79 0.76 -13.58 15.38
C LYS A 79 2.20 -13.78 15.86
N TRP A 80 2.43 -13.49 17.13
CA TRP A 80 3.68 -13.81 17.78
C TRP A 80 3.69 -15.27 18.23
N PHE A 81 4.75 -16.01 17.87
CA PHE A 81 5.01 -17.36 18.35
C PHE A 81 6.25 -17.34 19.27
N ALA A 82 6.06 -17.68 20.53
CA ALA A 82 7.10 -17.58 21.57
C ALA A 82 8.26 -18.63 21.45
N GLN A 83 8.37 -19.34 20.32
CA GLN A 83 9.30 -20.46 20.15
C GLN A 83 10.42 -20.19 19.12
N THR A 84 10.89 -18.94 19.07
CA THR A 84 11.94 -18.51 18.13
C THR A 84 13.35 -18.82 18.62
N ALA A 85 13.49 -19.29 19.88
CA ALA A 85 14.78 -19.58 20.47
C ALA A 85 15.49 -20.73 19.74
N GLU A 86 16.84 -20.68 19.72
CA GLU A 86 17.68 -21.75 19.23
C GLU A 86 17.32 -23.09 19.91
N TYR A 87 17.30 -24.15 19.13
CA TYR A 87 16.91 -25.51 19.54
C TYR A 87 15.42 -25.70 19.92
N SER A 88 14.56 -24.71 19.72
CA SER A 88 13.12 -24.93 19.82
C SER A 88 12.65 -25.89 18.72
N PRO A 89 11.83 -26.92 19.05
CA PRO A 89 11.29 -27.83 18.04
C PRO A 89 10.44 -27.12 16.96
N LEU A 90 9.89 -25.95 17.26
CA LEU A 90 9.04 -25.16 16.38
C LEU A 90 9.73 -23.87 15.91
N GLN A 91 11.06 -23.77 16.03
CA GLN A 91 11.80 -22.57 15.64
C GLN A 91 11.55 -22.19 14.17
N SER A 92 11.55 -23.15 13.26
CA SER A 92 11.34 -22.89 11.83
C SER A 92 9.99 -22.22 11.58
N GLU A 93 8.91 -22.81 12.10
CA GLU A 93 7.55 -22.25 11.97
C GLU A 93 7.42 -20.89 12.67
N ALA A 94 8.07 -20.74 13.82
CA ALA A 94 8.04 -19.50 14.59
C ALA A 94 8.77 -18.35 13.88
N LEU A 95 9.67 -18.64 12.93
CA LEU A 95 10.41 -17.64 12.14
C LEU A 95 9.75 -17.32 10.79
N ASP A 96 8.74 -18.09 10.36
CA ASP A 96 8.10 -17.90 9.04
C ASP A 96 7.52 -16.50 8.85
N TYR A 97 7.17 -15.78 9.96
CA TYR A 97 6.69 -14.42 9.85
C TYR A 97 7.72 -13.44 9.27
N LEU A 98 9.03 -13.77 9.34
CA LEU A 98 10.10 -12.93 8.79
C LEU A 98 10.12 -12.94 7.26
N ASP A 99 9.59 -14.00 6.63
CA ASP A 99 9.51 -14.10 5.17
C ASP A 99 8.41 -13.21 4.57
N LEU A 100 7.40 -12.87 5.37
CA LEU A 100 6.26 -12.10 4.88
C LEU A 100 6.65 -10.69 4.41
N PRO A 101 7.43 -9.88 5.17
CA PRO A 101 7.90 -8.59 4.68
C PRO A 101 8.69 -8.68 3.37
N ASP A 102 9.50 -9.72 3.18
CA ASP A 102 10.28 -9.90 1.96
C ASP A 102 9.40 -10.25 0.75
N LYS A 103 8.36 -11.07 0.93
CA LYS A 103 7.36 -11.36 -0.10
C LYS A 103 6.57 -10.10 -0.48
N LEU A 104 6.18 -9.27 0.50
CA LEU A 104 5.53 -7.99 0.25
C LEU A 104 6.47 -7.02 -0.47
N PHE A 105 7.73 -6.93 -0.05
CA PHE A 105 8.73 -6.12 -0.72
C PHE A 105 8.89 -6.50 -2.18
N ALA A 106 9.00 -7.79 -2.49
CA ALA A 106 9.11 -8.28 -3.87
C ALA A 106 7.90 -7.89 -4.73
N ALA A 107 6.68 -7.90 -4.16
CA ALA A 107 5.47 -7.48 -4.86
C ALA A 107 5.38 -5.97 -5.06
N MET A 108 5.88 -5.18 -4.12
CA MET A 108 5.81 -3.71 -4.15
C MET A 108 6.92 -3.08 -4.97
N GLN A 109 8.17 -3.57 -4.83
CA GLN A 109 9.37 -2.91 -5.34
C GLN A 109 9.32 -2.70 -6.85
N SER A 110 9.57 -1.46 -7.27
CA SER A 110 9.68 -1.04 -8.67
C SER A 110 8.46 -1.32 -9.57
N ASN A 111 7.37 -1.80 -9.00
CA ASN A 111 6.16 -2.12 -9.75
C ASN A 111 5.26 -0.89 -9.88
N ALA A 112 5.26 -0.27 -11.06
CA ALA A 112 4.33 0.80 -11.39
C ALA A 112 2.87 0.33 -11.29
N THR A 113 1.99 1.26 -10.97
CA THR A 113 0.53 1.04 -10.98
C THR A 113 -0.15 2.04 -11.90
N SER A 114 -1.47 1.96 -12.04
CA SER A 114 -2.24 2.96 -12.77
C SER A 114 -2.16 4.36 -12.14
N ALA A 115 -1.85 4.42 -10.82
CA ALA A 115 -1.85 5.65 -10.03
C ALA A 115 -0.44 6.10 -9.60
N SER A 116 0.61 5.30 -9.85
CA SER A 116 1.96 5.59 -9.36
C SER A 116 3.08 5.06 -10.29
N ASN A 117 4.26 5.65 -10.19
CA ASN A 117 5.43 5.28 -10.99
C ASN A 117 6.23 4.08 -10.42
N GLY A 118 5.65 3.34 -9.49
CA GLY A 118 6.32 2.26 -8.75
C GLY A 118 6.69 2.69 -7.33
N PHE A 119 7.08 1.70 -6.54
CA PHE A 119 7.35 1.90 -5.12
C PHE A 119 8.82 1.63 -4.81
N MET A 120 9.37 2.37 -3.88
CA MET A 120 10.73 2.18 -3.37
C MET A 120 10.67 2.10 -1.84
N ARG A 121 11.17 1.01 -1.25
CA ARG A 121 11.24 0.86 0.20
C ARG A 121 12.21 1.86 0.79
N LEU A 122 11.81 2.55 1.84
CA LEU A 122 12.59 3.53 2.58
C LEU A 122 13.13 2.96 3.89
N SER A 123 12.26 2.29 4.64
CA SER A 123 12.57 1.79 5.98
C SER A 123 11.78 0.54 6.30
N SER A 124 12.31 -0.24 7.24
CA SER A 124 11.66 -1.39 7.85
C SER A 124 11.93 -1.32 9.34
N THR A 125 10.88 -1.38 10.16
CA THR A 125 10.97 -1.37 11.62
C THR A 125 9.98 -2.35 12.22
N VAL A 126 10.23 -2.80 13.44
CA VAL A 126 9.29 -3.66 14.18
C VAL A 126 8.80 -2.91 15.41
N ASN A 127 7.49 -2.85 15.57
CA ASN A 127 6.84 -2.31 16.75
C ASN A 127 6.62 -3.43 17.78
N HIS A 128 7.29 -3.32 18.93
CA HIS A 128 7.25 -4.32 20.01
C HIS A 128 6.24 -3.95 21.12
N ASN A 129 5.38 -2.96 20.91
CA ASN A 129 4.48 -2.45 21.96
C ASN A 129 3.18 -3.27 22.08
N HIS A 130 3.06 -4.38 21.37
CA HIS A 130 1.85 -5.20 21.35
C HIS A 130 2.13 -6.58 21.94
N GLU A 131 1.18 -7.08 22.74
CA GLU A 131 1.24 -8.43 23.26
C GLU A 131 0.59 -9.41 22.26
N GLY A 132 1.21 -10.55 22.03
CA GLY A 132 0.67 -11.63 21.19
C GLY A 132 0.69 -11.39 19.67
N ILE A 133 1.18 -10.24 19.21
CA ILE A 133 1.37 -9.96 17.78
C ILE A 133 2.71 -9.31 17.49
N VAL A 134 3.13 -9.38 16.22
CA VAL A 134 4.22 -8.59 15.66
C VAL A 134 3.63 -7.61 14.65
N ASP A 135 3.94 -6.33 14.81
CA ASP A 135 3.62 -5.28 13.85
C ASP A 135 4.92 -4.83 13.17
N THR A 136 5.19 -5.37 11.99
CA THR A 136 6.31 -4.94 11.15
C THR A 136 5.84 -3.78 10.29
N ILE A 137 6.54 -2.66 10.39
CA ILE A 137 6.20 -1.43 9.68
C ILE A 137 7.19 -1.22 8.56
N GLU A 138 6.71 -1.22 7.32
CA GLU A 138 7.49 -0.92 6.14
C GLU A 138 7.02 0.38 5.48
N GLU A 139 7.95 1.27 5.16
CA GLU A 139 7.66 2.52 4.47
C GLU A 139 8.11 2.44 3.01
N TYR A 140 7.20 2.82 2.13
CA TYR A 140 7.43 2.90 0.68
C TYR A 140 7.14 4.30 0.19
N LYS A 141 8.01 4.84 -0.67
CA LYS A 141 7.72 6.07 -1.38
C LYS A 141 7.34 5.82 -2.83
N THR A 142 6.50 6.69 -3.36
CA THR A 142 6.13 6.71 -4.76
C THR A 142 5.77 8.12 -5.21
N LEU A 143 5.96 8.39 -6.50
CA LEU A 143 5.52 9.64 -7.14
C LEU A 143 4.12 9.44 -7.72
N ILE A 144 3.24 10.37 -7.42
CA ILE A 144 1.88 10.41 -7.95
C ILE A 144 1.61 11.73 -8.65
N VAL A 145 0.74 11.70 -9.68
CA VAL A 145 0.32 12.88 -10.42
C VAL A 145 -1.21 12.98 -10.35
N ASP A 146 -1.71 14.10 -9.82
CA ASP A 146 -3.14 14.37 -9.74
C ASP A 146 -3.58 15.30 -10.88
N ARG A 147 -4.51 14.82 -11.67
CA ARG A 147 -5.19 15.52 -12.76
C ARG A 147 -6.68 15.70 -12.51
N SER A 148 -7.18 15.44 -11.32
CA SER A 148 -8.61 15.44 -11.01
C SER A 148 -9.27 16.83 -11.20
N ALA A 149 -8.47 17.89 -11.10
CA ALA A 149 -8.94 19.26 -11.31
C ALA A 149 -8.86 19.73 -12.78
N VAL A 150 -8.33 18.89 -13.69
CA VAL A 150 -8.28 19.21 -15.12
C VAL A 150 -9.67 19.01 -15.72
N THR A 151 -10.33 20.10 -16.09
CA THR A 151 -11.60 20.03 -16.84
C THR A 151 -11.30 19.70 -18.30
N SER A 152 -11.96 18.70 -18.84
CA SER A 152 -11.90 18.41 -20.29
C SER A 152 -12.35 19.67 -21.03
N GLN A 153 -11.45 20.29 -21.79
CA GLN A 153 -11.88 21.34 -22.72
C GLN A 153 -12.65 20.63 -23.84
N THR A 154 -13.92 20.97 -24.02
CA THR A 154 -14.66 20.59 -25.22
C THR A 154 -13.86 21.16 -26.39
N PRO A 155 -13.45 20.35 -27.37
CA PRO A 155 -12.75 20.89 -28.52
C PRO A 155 -13.66 21.94 -29.17
N LEU A 156 -13.12 23.14 -29.37
CA LEU A 156 -13.81 24.15 -30.16
C LEU A 156 -14.02 23.54 -31.55
N THR A 157 -15.25 23.24 -31.90
CA THR A 157 -15.65 22.94 -33.28
C THR A 157 -15.27 24.15 -34.10
N ASN A 158 -14.26 24.00 -34.96
CA ASN A 158 -13.96 25.00 -36.01
C ASN A 158 -15.18 25.14 -36.89
N THR A 159 -16.04 26.07 -36.56
CA THR A 159 -17.05 26.58 -37.53
C THR A 159 -16.25 27.43 -38.54
N THR A 160 -15.95 26.84 -39.68
CA THR A 160 -15.43 27.60 -40.83
C THR A 160 -16.46 28.65 -41.14
N PRO A 161 -16.14 29.96 -41.11
CA PRO A 161 -17.12 30.97 -41.49
C PRO A 161 -17.44 30.81 -42.98
N VAL A 162 -18.70 30.62 -43.30
CA VAL A 162 -19.18 30.66 -44.69
C VAL A 162 -19.17 32.14 -45.10
N ILE A 163 -18.19 32.53 -45.90
CA ILE A 163 -18.16 33.86 -46.49
C ILE A 163 -19.07 33.80 -47.71
N ASN A 164 -20.29 34.36 -47.57
CA ASN A 164 -21.13 34.68 -48.74
C ASN A 164 -20.57 35.94 -49.40
N ILE A 165 -19.96 35.77 -50.56
CA ILE A 165 -19.57 36.89 -51.42
C ILE A 165 -20.79 37.18 -52.30
N PRO A 166 -21.26 38.46 -52.44
CA PRO A 166 -22.39 38.82 -53.26
C PRO A 166 -22.11 38.73 -54.76
#